data_dae723459f5dbe7261c08d44e1e01471
#
_entry.id   dae723459f5dbe7261c08d44e1e01471
#
_cell.length_a   1.000
_cell.length_b   1.000
_cell.length_c   1.000
_cell.angle_alpha   90.00
_cell.angle_beta   90.00
_cell.angle_gamma   90.00
#
_symmetry.space_group_name_H-M   'P 1'
#
loop_
_entity.id
_entity.type
_entity.pdbx_description
1 polymer ?
#
loop_
_entity_poly.entity_id
_entity_poly.type
_entity_poly.pdbx_seq_one_letter_code
_entity_poly.pdbx_strand_id
1 'polypeptide(L)'
;MQNAALSEIRPVYPTCQQFAEQIGSGFAVSVSDAAPVQLELTQVSSYGGLDVKDKSLKIQAFAITFTGARTPQLPQGSYAMAHPALGSLDIFIVPIGTDSRGVRYEAIFNFN
;
A
#
# COMPACT_ATOMS: atom_id res chain seq x y z
N MET A 1 13.71 -18.24 -23.83
CA MET A 1 14.37 -17.26 -23.15
C MET A 1 13.52 -16.05 -22.80
N GLN A 2 12.84 -15.53 -23.72
CA GLN A 2 11.98 -14.40 -23.45
C GLN A 2 10.83 -14.73 -22.53
N ASN A 3 10.43 -15.99 -22.50
CA ASN A 3 9.33 -16.37 -21.62
C ASN A 3 9.64 -16.20 -20.16
N ALA A 4 10.88 -16.41 -19.78
CA ALA A 4 11.26 -16.19 -18.39
C ALA A 4 11.09 -14.73 -18.03
N ALA A 5 11.48 -13.84 -18.93
CA ALA A 5 11.29 -12.43 -18.68
C ALA A 5 9.82 -12.07 -18.58
N LEU A 6 8.98 -12.65 -19.41
CA LEU A 6 7.55 -12.39 -19.34
C LEU A 6 6.94 -12.88 -18.05
N SER A 7 7.37 -14.03 -17.57
CA SER A 7 6.83 -14.56 -16.33
C SER A 7 7.24 -13.71 -15.13
N GLU A 8 8.25 -12.87 -15.29
CA GLU A 8 8.72 -11.99 -14.22
C GLU A 8 8.10 -10.61 -14.27
N ILE A 9 7.20 -10.35 -15.20
CA ILE A 9 6.55 -9.07 -15.30
C ILE A 9 5.42 -8.93 -14.28
N ARG A 10 5.28 -9.83 -13.39
CA ARG A 10 4.34 -9.66 -12.30
C ARG A 10 4.78 -8.51 -11.41
N PRO A 11 3.83 -7.72 -10.88
CA PRO A 11 4.19 -6.67 -9.95
C PRO A 11 4.96 -7.25 -8.78
N VAL A 12 6.01 -6.56 -8.37
CA VAL A 12 6.77 -6.92 -7.19
C VAL A 12 6.41 -5.89 -6.11
N TYR A 13 5.82 -6.38 -5.03
CA TYR A 13 5.41 -5.52 -3.94
C TYR A 13 6.36 -5.68 -2.76
N PRO A 14 6.50 -4.65 -1.94
CA PRO A 14 7.22 -4.80 -0.69
C PRO A 14 6.58 -5.87 0.18
N THR A 15 7.39 -6.44 1.05
CA THR A 15 6.88 -7.40 2.03
C THR A 15 6.09 -6.67 3.11
N CYS A 16 5.34 -7.46 3.89
CA CYS A 16 4.63 -6.93 5.05
C CYS A 16 5.59 -6.16 5.97
N GLN A 17 6.76 -6.73 6.22
CA GLN A 17 7.75 -6.12 7.09
C GLN A 17 8.29 -4.81 6.51
N GLN A 18 8.50 -4.76 5.21
CA GLN A 18 8.98 -3.55 4.56
C GLN A 18 7.95 -2.42 4.67
N PHE A 19 6.66 -2.75 4.50
CA PHE A 19 5.62 -1.77 4.74
C PHE A 19 5.59 -1.34 6.20
N ALA A 20 5.71 -2.29 7.13
CA ALA A 20 5.66 -1.97 8.56
C ALA A 20 6.75 -0.98 8.97
N GLU A 21 7.90 -1.06 8.34
CA GLU A 21 8.99 -0.13 8.62
C GLU A 21 8.68 1.28 8.14
N GLN A 22 7.70 1.45 7.29
CA GLN A 22 7.34 2.73 6.71
C GLN A 22 6.07 3.35 7.29
N ILE A 23 5.57 2.80 8.39
CA ILE A 23 4.41 3.40 9.06
C ILE A 23 4.77 4.82 9.49
N GLY A 24 3.88 5.76 9.18
CA GLY A 24 4.09 7.19 9.44
C GLY A 24 4.65 7.95 8.27
N SER A 25 5.03 7.27 7.18
CA SER A 25 5.58 7.95 6.02
C SER A 25 4.51 8.18 4.96
N GLY A 26 4.82 9.09 4.03
CA GLY A 26 3.87 9.53 3.02
C GLY A 26 4.09 8.85 1.68
N PHE A 27 2.99 8.54 1.03
CA PHE A 27 2.97 8.01 -0.34
C PHE A 27 2.33 9.06 -1.24
N ALA A 28 2.99 9.38 -2.34
CA ALA A 28 2.46 10.34 -3.32
C ALA A 28 1.66 9.58 -4.36
N VAL A 29 0.36 9.81 -4.38
CA VAL A 29 -0.57 9.10 -5.25
C VAL A 29 -0.82 9.94 -6.49
N SER A 30 -0.55 9.39 -7.68
CA SER A 30 -0.79 10.08 -8.93
C SER A 30 -2.26 10.05 -9.28
N VAL A 31 -2.80 11.21 -9.58
CA VAL A 31 -4.18 11.34 -10.06
C VAL A 31 -4.15 12.11 -11.37
N SER A 32 -5.09 11.77 -12.28
CA SER A 32 -5.12 12.37 -13.62
C SER A 32 -5.37 13.87 -13.53
N ASP A 33 -4.55 14.63 -14.26
CA ASP A 33 -4.77 16.06 -14.45
C ASP A 33 -4.81 16.87 -13.15
N ALA A 34 -4.11 16.37 -12.11
CA ALA A 34 -4.11 17.06 -10.82
C ALA A 34 -2.78 16.81 -10.12
N ALA A 35 -2.54 17.60 -9.09
CA ALA A 35 -1.37 17.40 -8.24
C ALA A 35 -1.48 16.07 -7.50
N PRO A 36 -0.35 15.46 -7.16
CA PRO A 36 -0.40 14.20 -6.40
C PRO A 36 -1.11 14.38 -5.07
N VAL A 37 -1.81 13.32 -4.65
CA VAL A 37 -2.48 13.27 -3.36
C VAL A 37 -1.60 12.52 -2.39
N GLN A 38 -1.39 13.09 -1.21
CA GLN A 38 -0.56 12.47 -0.19
C GLN A 38 -1.40 11.58 0.70
N LEU A 39 -0.95 10.33 0.87
CA LEU A 39 -1.54 9.41 1.85
C LEU A 39 -0.45 9.02 2.83
N GLU A 40 -0.82 8.94 4.10
CA GLU A 40 0.09 8.46 5.14
C GLU A 40 -0.20 7.00 5.43
N LEU A 41 0.83 6.16 5.46
CA LEU A 41 0.67 4.76 5.89
C LEU A 41 0.53 4.74 7.40
N THR A 42 -0.62 4.30 7.90
CA THR A 42 -0.91 4.38 9.33
C THR A 42 -0.97 3.03 10.01
N GLN A 43 -1.17 1.93 9.26
CA GLN A 43 -1.32 0.63 9.89
C GLN A 43 -0.93 -0.47 8.92
N VAL A 44 -0.30 -1.52 9.45
CA VAL A 44 0.00 -2.76 8.73
C VAL A 44 -0.43 -3.91 9.63
N SER A 45 -1.27 -4.79 9.12
CA SER A 45 -1.82 -5.91 9.91
C SER A 45 -1.69 -7.21 9.12
N SER A 46 -1.12 -8.23 9.76
CA SER A 46 -1.06 -9.56 9.15
C SER A 46 -2.35 -10.31 9.44
N TYR A 47 -2.73 -11.17 8.51
CA TYR A 47 -3.79 -12.12 8.80
C TYR A 47 -3.24 -13.29 9.60
N GLY A 48 -4.03 -13.79 10.55
CA GLY A 48 -3.60 -14.86 11.42
C GLY A 48 -2.85 -14.41 12.65
N GLY A 49 -2.76 -13.11 12.91
CA GLY A 49 -2.18 -12.59 14.15
C GLY A 49 -0.67 -12.64 14.23
N LEU A 50 0.01 -12.80 13.09
CA LEU A 50 1.47 -12.82 13.08
C LEU A 50 2.02 -11.42 13.38
N ASP A 51 3.19 -11.40 14.03
CA ASP A 51 3.86 -10.15 14.35
C ASP A 51 4.49 -9.56 13.07
N VAL A 52 3.98 -8.41 12.62
CA VAL A 52 4.45 -7.79 11.38
C VAL A 52 5.89 -7.32 11.48
N LYS A 53 6.44 -7.20 12.68
CA LYS A 53 7.83 -6.77 12.89
C LYS A 53 8.82 -7.94 12.98
N ASP A 54 8.32 -9.16 13.02
CA ASP A 54 9.18 -10.33 13.12
C ASP A 54 9.67 -10.71 11.73
N LYS A 55 10.92 -10.37 11.45
CA LYS A 55 11.49 -10.57 10.11
C LYS A 55 11.79 -12.03 9.80
N SER A 56 11.72 -12.91 10.79
CA SER A 56 11.89 -14.34 10.56
C SER A 56 10.64 -14.97 9.96
N LEU A 57 9.49 -14.30 10.05
CA LEU A 57 8.23 -14.81 9.53
C LEU A 57 8.07 -14.44 8.06
N LYS A 58 7.43 -15.32 7.31
CA LYS A 58 7.11 -15.10 5.91
C LYS A 58 5.60 -14.80 5.84
N ILE A 59 5.25 -13.53 5.99
CA ILE A 59 3.86 -13.12 6.04
C ILE A 59 3.37 -12.90 4.61
N GLN A 60 2.43 -13.72 4.16
CA GLN A 60 1.95 -13.71 2.78
C GLN A 60 0.60 -13.04 2.62
N ALA A 61 -0.14 -12.86 3.70
CA ALA A 61 -1.44 -12.21 3.65
C ALA A 61 -1.48 -11.11 4.69
N PHE A 62 -1.71 -9.89 4.25
CA PHE A 62 -1.72 -8.75 5.15
C PHE A 62 -2.52 -7.61 4.52
N ALA A 63 -2.86 -6.63 5.34
CA ALA A 63 -3.53 -5.43 4.89
C ALA A 63 -2.74 -4.21 5.36
N ILE A 64 -2.77 -3.16 4.55
CA ILE A 64 -2.21 -1.87 4.96
C ILE A 64 -3.31 -0.84 4.92
N THR A 65 -3.20 0.16 5.79
CA THR A 65 -4.16 1.25 5.86
C THR A 65 -3.46 2.58 5.67
N PHE A 66 -4.02 3.38 4.78
CA PHE A 66 -3.57 4.75 4.56
C PHE A 66 -4.60 5.72 5.11
N THR A 67 -4.16 6.90 5.47
CA THR A 67 -5.04 8.01 5.82
C THR A 67 -4.69 9.21 4.96
N GLY A 68 -5.71 9.85 4.39
CA GLY A 68 -5.55 11.04 3.57
C GLY A 68 -6.57 12.10 3.92
N ALA A 69 -6.42 13.26 3.33
CA ALA A 69 -7.33 14.38 3.55
C ALA A 69 -8.74 14.01 3.10
N ARG A 70 -9.73 14.67 3.70
CA ARG A 70 -11.13 14.46 3.31
C ARG A 70 -11.42 14.93 1.90
N THR A 71 -10.65 15.88 1.42
CA THR A 71 -10.81 16.44 0.08
C THR A 71 -9.46 16.51 -0.59
N PRO A 72 -9.26 15.87 -1.73
CA PRO A 72 -10.24 15.00 -2.41
C PRO A 72 -10.24 13.60 -1.81
N GLN A 73 -11.40 12.96 -1.77
CA GLN A 73 -11.49 11.54 -1.45
C GLN A 73 -11.27 10.76 -2.74
N LEU A 74 -10.39 9.77 -2.69
CA LEU A 74 -10.09 8.94 -3.85
C LEU A 74 -11.11 7.82 -3.97
N PRO A 75 -11.69 7.59 -5.16
CA PRO A 75 -12.52 6.42 -5.36
C PRO A 75 -11.70 5.14 -5.24
N GLN A 76 -12.38 4.05 -4.98
CA GLN A 76 -11.76 2.73 -5.04
C GLN A 76 -11.11 2.54 -6.41
N GLY A 77 -9.91 1.98 -6.43
CA GLY A 77 -9.22 1.72 -7.68
C GLY A 77 -7.73 1.51 -7.46
N SER A 78 -7.04 1.23 -8.57
CA SER A 78 -5.59 1.08 -8.58
C SER A 78 -4.94 2.41 -8.88
N TYR A 79 -3.95 2.76 -8.09
CA TYR A 79 -3.25 4.04 -8.22
C TYR A 79 -1.75 3.81 -8.23
N ALA A 80 -1.08 4.57 -9.11
CA ALA A 80 0.37 4.63 -9.07
C ALA A 80 0.78 5.48 -7.87
N MET A 81 1.67 4.96 -7.07
CA MET A 81 2.15 5.66 -5.88
C MET A 81 3.66 5.68 -5.87
N ALA A 82 4.23 6.73 -5.33
CA ALA A 82 5.67 6.87 -5.17
C ALA A 82 6.04 7.02 -3.71
N HIS A 83 7.10 6.34 -3.32
CA HIS A 83 7.61 6.38 -1.96
C HIS A 83 9.12 6.43 -2.00
N PRO A 84 9.77 7.28 -1.17
CA PRO A 84 11.24 7.43 -1.26
C PRO A 84 12.01 6.14 -1.01
N ALA A 85 11.53 5.28 -0.11
CA ALA A 85 12.23 4.05 0.23
C ALA A 85 11.73 2.85 -0.57
N LEU A 86 10.44 2.81 -0.91
CA LEU A 86 9.83 1.65 -1.55
C LEU A 86 9.72 1.78 -3.07
N GLY A 87 9.97 2.97 -3.60
CA GLY A 87 9.93 3.20 -5.04
C GLY A 87 8.52 3.41 -5.57
N SER A 88 8.33 3.07 -6.83
CA SER A 88 7.05 3.23 -7.51
C SER A 88 6.24 1.96 -7.38
N LEU A 89 5.01 2.10 -6.94
CA LEU A 89 4.11 0.97 -6.69
C LEU A 89 2.77 1.25 -7.35
N ASP A 90 2.07 0.19 -7.70
CA ASP A 90 0.71 0.26 -8.22
C ASP A 90 -0.18 -0.48 -7.23
N ILE A 91 -1.00 0.24 -6.49
CA ILE A 91 -1.71 -0.33 -5.34
C ILE A 91 -3.20 -0.09 -5.50
N PHE A 92 -3.99 -1.16 -5.33
CA PHE A 92 -5.45 -1.09 -5.31
C PHE A 92 -5.91 -0.74 -3.90
N ILE A 93 -6.64 0.36 -3.76
CA ILE A 93 -7.13 0.83 -2.47
C ILE A 93 -8.64 0.96 -2.47
N VAL A 94 -9.22 0.78 -1.29
CA VAL A 94 -10.66 0.90 -1.07
C VAL A 94 -10.89 1.87 0.10
N PRO A 95 -11.69 2.93 -0.08
CA PRO A 95 -12.06 3.77 1.07
C PRO A 95 -12.87 2.94 2.06
N ILE A 96 -12.49 2.99 3.34
CA ILE A 96 -13.14 2.20 4.38
C ILE A 96 -13.77 3.04 5.47
N GLY A 97 -13.74 4.35 5.34
CA GLY A 97 -14.39 5.22 6.31
C GLY A 97 -13.61 6.47 6.56
N THR A 98 -14.13 7.31 7.44
CA THR A 98 -13.48 8.54 7.87
C THR A 98 -13.37 8.55 9.38
N ASP A 99 -12.37 9.26 9.86
CA ASP A 99 -12.21 9.50 11.29
C ASP A 99 -11.75 10.95 11.48
N SER A 100 -11.30 11.29 12.69
CA SER A 100 -10.89 12.67 12.96
C SER A 100 -9.68 13.10 12.14
N ARG A 101 -8.92 12.15 11.61
CA ARG A 101 -7.70 12.44 10.83
C ARG A 101 -7.95 12.55 9.34
N GLY A 102 -9.07 12.03 8.84
CA GLY A 102 -9.40 12.09 7.42
C GLY A 102 -10.04 10.81 6.91
N VAL A 103 -9.82 10.52 5.64
CA VAL A 103 -10.36 9.32 4.98
C VAL A 103 -9.34 8.19 5.11
N ARG A 104 -9.82 7.01 5.48
CA ARG A 104 -8.99 5.81 5.57
C ARG A 104 -9.21 4.95 4.34
N TYR A 105 -8.11 4.39 3.84
CA TYR A 105 -8.11 3.50 2.67
C TYR A 105 -7.38 2.22 3.04
N GLU A 106 -7.87 1.11 2.51
CA GLU A 106 -7.27 -0.20 2.78
C GLU A 106 -6.78 -0.83 1.49
N ALA A 107 -5.62 -1.46 1.55
CA ALA A 107 -5.10 -2.32 0.49
C ALA A 107 -4.79 -3.68 1.08
N ILE A 108 -5.20 -4.73 0.37
CA ILE A 108 -5.05 -6.11 0.84
C ILE A 108 -4.08 -6.82 -0.09
N PHE A 109 -3.12 -7.51 0.50
CA PHE A 109 -2.12 -8.28 -0.23
C PHE A 109 -2.22 -9.74 0.14
N ASN A 110 -2.14 -10.60 -0.85
CA ASN A 110 -2.14 -12.04 -0.65
C ASN A 110 -1.26 -12.66 -1.73
N PHE A 111 -0.14 -13.22 -1.31
CA PHE A 111 0.87 -13.73 -2.22
C PHE A 111 0.87 -15.25 -2.34
N ASN A 112 -0.21 -15.88 -2.05
CA ASN A 112 -0.31 -17.34 -2.22
C ASN A 112 -0.15 -17.75 -3.68
#